data_801ffcb78145f4a9c7b635ddf4914fba
#
_entry.id   801ffcb78145f4a9c7b635ddf4914fba
#
_cell.length_a   1.000
_cell.length_b   1.000
_cell.length_c   1.000
_cell.angle_alpha   90.00
_cell.angle_beta   90.00
_cell.angle_gamma   90.00
#
_symmetry.space_group_name_H-M   'P 1'
#
loop_
_entity.id
_entity.type
_entity.pdbx_description
1 polymer ?
#
loop_
_entity_poly.entity_id
_entity_poly.type
_entity_poly.pdbx_seq_one_letter_code
_entity_poly.pdbx_strand_id
1 'polypeptide(L)'
;MLKPLITFFFSAILLFRSSAQDVTVKEFQKLAFKELKPLEKDGWKKNGTFIININQGSLRNWAGGGEQNTLGITTLLNYNINHKKGRITWNNYFDIALGFQNASSFGQFRKTDDRIDITSKYGYQFSKKWFTALLANFNSQALAGYNYTDTVNIKISNLLTPGKILLSAGIDYRPDKNFTLFVSPITTRFIIKRDKDFYQLDKFGVQANHRSYTELGSFATAKYNKKVNSWAHYTGRLDLFSNYKRNPENVDLFFTNLVTMKFNKWLATNISVDMVYDDDVVQKTQLKEILGIGLTLKL
;
A
#
# COMPACT_ATOMS: atom_id res chain seq x y z
N MET A 1 -26.47 29.07 -4.16
CA MET A 1 -25.63 28.93 -5.36
C MET A 1 -24.52 27.93 -5.10
N LEU A 2 -24.84 26.61 -5.00
CA LEU A 2 -23.84 25.56 -4.71
C LEU A 2 -24.05 24.27 -5.56
N LYS A 3 -24.75 24.38 -6.70
CA LYS A 3 -25.08 23.23 -7.56
C LYS A 3 -24.09 22.87 -8.69
N PRO A 4 -23.10 23.66 -9.15
CA PRO A 4 -22.24 23.22 -10.25
C PRO A 4 -20.98 22.45 -9.83
N LEU A 5 -20.59 22.41 -8.54
CA LEU A 5 -19.33 21.78 -8.14
C LEU A 5 -19.43 20.26 -7.96
N ILE A 6 -20.61 19.73 -7.67
CA ILE A 6 -20.84 18.29 -7.46
C ILE A 6 -20.96 17.55 -8.79
N THR A 7 -21.45 18.19 -9.84
CA THR A 7 -21.62 17.58 -11.17
C THR A 7 -20.28 17.38 -11.90
N PHE A 8 -19.28 18.22 -11.62
CA PHE A 8 -17.96 18.10 -12.27
C PHE A 8 -17.13 16.94 -11.71
N PHE A 9 -17.34 16.57 -10.45
CA PHE A 9 -16.61 15.43 -9.84
C PHE A 9 -17.14 14.07 -10.31
N PHE A 10 -18.41 13.97 -10.70
CA PHE A 10 -19.01 12.71 -11.17
C PHE A 10 -18.74 12.41 -12.65
N SER A 11 -18.49 13.43 -13.48
CA SER A 11 -18.24 13.26 -14.91
C SER A 11 -16.80 12.88 -15.26
N ALA A 12 -15.84 13.04 -14.36
CA ALA A 12 -14.44 12.65 -14.57
C ALA A 12 -14.18 11.14 -14.37
N ILE A 13 -15.15 10.40 -13.82
CA ILE A 13 -14.99 8.98 -13.44
C ILE A 13 -15.19 8.00 -14.63
N LEU A 14 -15.67 8.45 -15.78
CA LEU A 14 -16.17 7.55 -16.84
C LEU A 14 -15.22 7.27 -18.02
N LEU A 15 -13.95 7.65 -18.00
CA LEU A 15 -13.07 7.53 -19.18
C LEU A 15 -11.78 6.70 -19.02
N PHE A 16 -11.58 5.96 -17.96
CA PHE A 16 -10.40 5.10 -17.87
C PHE A 16 -10.76 3.61 -18.00
N ARG A 17 -10.53 3.08 -19.20
CA ARG A 17 -10.47 1.62 -19.40
C ARG A 17 -9.27 1.10 -18.61
N SER A 18 -9.54 0.30 -17.58
CA SER A 18 -8.51 -0.39 -16.79
C SER A 18 -7.81 -1.44 -17.65
N SER A 19 -6.62 -1.12 -18.10
CA SER A 19 -5.72 -2.10 -18.70
C SER A 19 -4.71 -2.54 -17.64
N ALA A 20 -4.65 -3.84 -17.41
CA ALA A 20 -3.63 -4.58 -16.67
C ALA A 20 -3.31 -4.05 -15.25
N GLN A 21 -3.84 -4.73 -14.25
CA GLN A 21 -3.39 -4.60 -12.86
C GLN A 21 -1.93 -5.09 -12.76
N ASP A 22 -1.00 -4.18 -12.81
CA ASP A 22 0.40 -4.51 -12.59
C ASP A 22 0.67 -4.75 -11.10
N VAL A 23 1.54 -5.70 -10.82
CA VAL A 23 1.93 -6.13 -9.47
C VAL A 23 2.45 -4.98 -8.62
N THR A 24 3.01 -3.98 -9.24
CA THR A 24 3.64 -2.82 -8.58
C THR A 24 2.63 -1.89 -7.93
N VAL A 25 1.45 -1.71 -8.50
CA VAL A 25 0.38 -0.89 -7.90
C VAL A 25 -0.07 -1.47 -6.58
N LYS A 26 -0.03 -2.80 -6.44
CA LYS A 26 -0.37 -3.50 -5.20
C LYS A 26 0.65 -3.29 -4.07
N GLU A 27 1.88 -2.96 -4.39
CA GLU A 27 2.93 -2.80 -3.38
C GLU A 27 2.78 -1.54 -2.53
N PHE A 28 2.08 -0.55 -3.03
CA PHE A 28 2.06 0.80 -2.44
C PHE A 28 0.76 1.20 -1.76
N GLN A 29 -0.27 0.37 -1.78
CA GLN A 29 -1.48 0.59 -0.97
C GLN A 29 -1.23 0.56 0.54
N LYS A 30 0.00 0.61 0.90
CA LYS A 30 0.59 0.01 2.06
C LYS A 30 0.47 0.69 3.37
N LEU A 31 0.09 1.91 3.51
CA LEU A 31 0.35 2.57 4.80
C LEU A 31 -0.71 3.59 5.22
N ALA A 32 -1.89 3.41 4.75
CA ALA A 32 -3.02 4.24 5.12
C ALA A 32 -3.52 4.00 6.56
N PHE A 33 -2.84 3.15 7.34
CA PHE A 33 -3.34 2.82 8.66
C PHE A 33 -2.52 3.46 9.76
N LYS A 34 -3.23 4.27 10.49
CA LYS A 34 -2.98 4.84 11.80
C LYS A 34 -1.54 4.77 12.31
N GLU A 35 -0.77 5.77 11.94
CA GLU A 35 0.41 6.05 12.72
C GLU A 35 0.00 6.30 14.18
N LEU A 36 0.63 5.58 15.08
CA LEU A 36 0.40 5.81 16.49
C LEU A 36 0.86 7.21 16.83
N LYS A 37 0.05 7.91 17.61
CA LYS A 37 0.55 9.05 18.38
C LYS A 37 1.88 8.64 18.97
N PRO A 38 2.91 9.50 18.88
CA PRO A 38 4.16 9.25 19.60
C PRO A 38 3.82 8.85 21.03
N LEU A 39 4.49 7.83 21.54
CA LEU A 39 4.29 7.42 22.90
C LEU A 39 4.67 8.62 23.80
N GLU A 40 3.69 9.16 24.50
CA GLU A 40 3.91 10.24 25.46
C GLU A 40 4.69 9.73 26.69
N LYS A 41 4.48 8.46 27.05
CA LYS A 41 5.11 7.77 28.19
C LYS A 41 6.01 6.63 27.70
N ASP A 42 7.02 6.33 28.50
CA ASP A 42 7.88 5.17 28.28
C ASP A 42 7.09 3.87 28.39
N GLY A 43 7.50 2.87 27.62
CA GLY A 43 6.88 1.54 27.61
C GLY A 43 6.52 1.04 26.23
N TRP A 44 5.74 -0.03 26.18
CA TRP A 44 5.22 -0.64 24.97
C TRP A 44 3.78 -0.22 24.71
N LYS A 45 3.46 0.00 23.47
CA LYS A 45 2.08 0.18 23.02
C LYS A 45 1.83 -0.68 21.79
N LYS A 46 0.78 -1.47 21.87
CA LYS A 46 0.31 -2.33 20.80
C LYS A 46 -1.08 -1.90 20.39
N ASN A 47 -1.39 -1.92 19.12
CA ASN A 47 -2.75 -1.75 18.61
C ASN A 47 -2.82 -2.28 17.18
N GLY A 48 -3.98 -2.72 16.82
CA GLY A 48 -4.23 -3.26 15.48
C GLY A 48 -5.68 -3.07 15.06
N THR A 49 -5.90 -3.37 13.80
CA THR A 49 -7.23 -3.40 13.19
C THR A 49 -7.26 -4.56 12.21
N PHE A 50 -8.26 -5.39 12.31
CA PHE A 50 -8.57 -6.43 11.35
C PHE A 50 -9.88 -6.09 10.66
N ILE A 51 -9.89 -6.15 9.34
CA ILE A 51 -11.05 -5.81 8.50
C ILE A 51 -11.33 -6.97 7.58
N ILE A 52 -12.60 -7.34 7.46
CA ILE A 52 -13.12 -8.25 6.44
C ILE A 52 -14.15 -7.49 5.63
N ASN A 53 -13.91 -7.35 4.33
CA ASN A 53 -14.86 -6.80 3.38
C ASN A 53 -15.43 -7.95 2.55
N ILE A 54 -16.74 -7.97 2.40
CA ILE A 54 -17.46 -8.92 1.56
C ILE A 54 -18.31 -8.11 0.60
N ASN A 55 -18.15 -8.37 -0.69
CA ASN A 55 -18.94 -7.76 -1.76
C ASN A 55 -19.65 -8.88 -2.51
N GLN A 56 -20.96 -8.76 -2.67
CA GLN A 56 -21.78 -9.71 -3.42
C GLN A 56 -22.65 -8.95 -4.42
N GLY A 57 -22.74 -9.48 -5.63
CA GLY A 57 -23.70 -9.05 -6.65
C GLY A 57 -24.43 -10.27 -7.21
N SER A 58 -25.71 -10.12 -7.50
CA SER A 58 -26.48 -11.17 -8.17
C SER A 58 -27.48 -10.50 -9.13
N LEU A 59 -27.46 -10.95 -10.38
CA LEU A 59 -28.37 -10.52 -11.44
C LEU A 59 -29.19 -11.72 -11.89
N ARG A 60 -30.51 -11.55 -11.94
CA ARG A 60 -31.40 -12.57 -12.45
C ARG A 60 -32.38 -11.92 -13.43
N ASN A 61 -32.40 -12.43 -14.68
CA ASN A 61 -33.26 -11.91 -15.76
C ASN A 61 -33.06 -10.40 -16.01
N TRP A 62 -31.80 -9.91 -15.81
CA TRP A 62 -31.47 -8.50 -15.99
C TRP A 62 -31.15 -8.19 -17.46
N ALA A 63 -31.98 -7.40 -18.13
CA ALA A 63 -31.84 -7.11 -19.56
C ALA A 63 -30.60 -6.27 -19.93
N GLY A 64 -30.02 -5.53 -18.97
CA GLY A 64 -28.85 -4.67 -19.19
C GLY A 64 -27.51 -5.42 -19.28
N GLY A 65 -27.49 -6.76 -19.17
CA GLY A 65 -26.26 -7.54 -19.14
C GLY A 65 -25.48 -7.41 -17.83
N GLY A 66 -24.34 -8.10 -17.75
CA GLY A 66 -23.44 -8.12 -16.58
C GLY A 66 -23.23 -9.53 -16.03
N GLU A 67 -22.38 -9.64 -15.00
CA GLU A 67 -22.11 -10.92 -14.31
C GLU A 67 -23.32 -11.38 -13.51
N GLN A 68 -23.75 -12.62 -13.73
CA GLN A 68 -24.90 -13.17 -13.01
C GLN A 68 -24.67 -13.25 -11.51
N ASN A 69 -23.49 -13.67 -11.09
CA ASN A 69 -23.09 -13.69 -9.69
C ASN A 69 -21.66 -13.19 -9.54
N THR A 70 -21.42 -12.40 -8.52
CA THR A 70 -20.09 -11.96 -8.08
C THR A 70 -19.96 -12.13 -6.59
N LEU A 71 -18.80 -12.57 -6.13
CA LEU A 71 -18.44 -12.65 -4.73
C LEU A 71 -17.01 -12.19 -4.57
N GLY A 72 -16.79 -11.14 -3.78
CA GLY A 72 -15.46 -10.64 -3.41
C GLY A 72 -15.28 -10.72 -1.90
N ILE A 73 -14.12 -11.21 -1.47
CA ILE A 73 -13.72 -11.25 -0.06
C ILE A 73 -12.33 -10.63 0.03
N THR A 74 -12.16 -9.63 0.88
CA THR A 74 -10.85 -9.02 1.17
C THR A 74 -10.63 -8.94 2.66
N THR A 75 -9.47 -9.40 3.11
CA THR A 75 -9.04 -9.29 4.51
C THR A 75 -7.86 -8.33 4.61
N LEU A 76 -7.85 -7.50 5.64
CA LEU A 76 -6.79 -6.54 5.94
C LEU A 76 -6.41 -6.67 7.41
N LEU A 77 -5.14 -6.86 7.70
CA LEU A 77 -4.57 -6.83 9.05
C LEU A 77 -3.54 -5.72 9.13
N ASN A 78 -3.78 -4.79 10.02
CA ASN A 78 -2.83 -3.75 10.39
C ASN A 78 -2.49 -3.91 11.86
N TYR A 79 -1.22 -4.07 12.17
CA TYR A 79 -0.79 -4.23 13.55
C TYR A 79 0.46 -3.39 13.83
N ASN A 80 0.48 -2.73 14.96
CA ASN A 80 1.55 -1.83 15.36
C ASN A 80 2.07 -2.21 16.74
N ILE A 81 3.39 -2.30 16.87
CA ILE A 81 4.08 -2.52 18.12
C ILE A 81 5.12 -1.42 18.27
N ASN A 82 4.92 -0.54 19.22
CA ASN A 82 5.82 0.59 19.45
C ASN A 82 6.36 0.58 20.86
N HIS A 83 7.60 0.96 20.97
CA HIS A 83 8.34 1.09 22.23
C HIS A 83 8.94 2.49 22.32
N LYS A 84 8.90 3.06 23.51
CA LYS A 84 9.62 4.28 23.87
C LYS A 84 10.38 4.06 25.18
N LYS A 85 11.60 4.52 25.23
CA LYS A 85 12.43 4.60 26.44
C LYS A 85 13.27 5.86 26.38
N GLY A 86 12.88 6.86 27.17
CA GLY A 86 13.51 8.17 27.16
C GLY A 86 13.51 8.80 25.76
N ARG A 87 14.70 8.95 25.16
CA ARG A 87 14.89 9.51 23.80
C ARG A 87 14.81 8.48 22.69
N ILE A 88 14.68 7.19 23.00
CA ILE A 88 14.66 6.11 22.03
C ILE A 88 13.21 5.77 21.69
N THR A 89 12.93 5.58 20.41
CA THR A 89 11.66 5.08 19.89
C THR A 89 11.90 3.93 18.93
N TRP A 90 11.13 2.86 19.05
CA TRP A 90 11.16 1.73 18.13
C TRP A 90 9.75 1.42 17.68
N ASN A 91 9.47 1.66 16.41
CA ASN A 91 8.12 1.57 15.83
C ASN A 91 8.11 0.47 14.79
N ASN A 92 7.24 -0.51 14.97
CA ASN A 92 7.07 -1.65 14.07
C ASN A 92 5.64 -1.66 13.53
N TYR A 93 5.50 -1.83 12.22
CA TYR A 93 4.24 -1.83 11.50
C TYR A 93 4.13 -3.09 10.67
N PHE A 94 3.02 -3.77 10.76
CA PHE A 94 2.67 -4.96 10.00
C PHE A 94 1.40 -4.63 9.22
N ASP A 95 1.46 -4.75 7.92
CA ASP A 95 0.34 -4.55 7.01
C ASP A 95 0.24 -5.75 6.08
N ILE A 96 -0.83 -6.53 6.25
CA ILE A 96 -1.07 -7.76 5.51
C ILE A 96 -2.46 -7.66 4.89
N ALA A 97 -2.54 -7.91 3.59
CA ALA A 97 -3.79 -7.94 2.84
C ALA A 97 -3.89 -9.21 2.01
N LEU A 98 -5.09 -9.77 1.92
CA LEU A 98 -5.40 -10.89 1.05
C LEU A 98 -6.83 -10.75 0.54
N GLY A 99 -6.99 -10.79 -0.77
CA GLY A 99 -8.28 -10.62 -1.42
C GLY A 99 -8.48 -11.59 -2.58
N PHE A 100 -9.71 -12.06 -2.71
CA PHE A 100 -10.16 -12.92 -3.79
C PHE A 100 -11.51 -12.46 -4.30
N GLN A 101 -11.73 -12.69 -5.58
CA GLN A 101 -13.01 -12.45 -6.25
C GLN A 101 -13.37 -13.64 -7.14
N ASN A 102 -14.63 -14.02 -7.12
CA ASN A 102 -15.22 -14.90 -8.10
C ASN A 102 -16.33 -14.19 -8.87
N ALA A 103 -16.52 -14.55 -10.12
CA ALA A 103 -17.62 -14.10 -10.96
C ALA A 103 -18.07 -15.26 -11.83
N SER A 104 -19.31 -15.23 -12.33
CA SER A 104 -19.86 -16.33 -13.15
C SER A 104 -18.99 -16.64 -14.36
N SER A 105 -18.35 -15.62 -14.97
CA SER A 105 -17.44 -15.78 -16.12
C SER A 105 -16.04 -16.31 -15.74
N PHE A 106 -15.66 -16.33 -14.46
CA PHE A 106 -14.29 -16.67 -14.08
C PHE A 106 -14.02 -18.16 -13.94
N GLY A 107 -15.04 -18.95 -13.62
CA GLY A 107 -14.91 -20.38 -13.32
C GLY A 107 -14.09 -20.71 -12.06
N GLN A 108 -13.37 -19.73 -11.48
CA GLN A 108 -12.52 -19.89 -10.28
C GLN A 108 -12.33 -18.58 -9.54
N PHE A 109 -11.88 -18.67 -8.30
CA PHE A 109 -11.47 -17.47 -7.56
C PHE A 109 -10.19 -16.86 -8.15
N ARG A 110 -10.20 -15.54 -8.39
CA ARG A 110 -9.06 -14.77 -8.84
C ARG A 110 -8.58 -13.88 -7.70
N LYS A 111 -7.28 -13.82 -7.53
CA LYS A 111 -6.64 -12.96 -6.53
C LYS A 111 -6.81 -11.47 -6.90
N THR A 112 -7.32 -10.68 -5.96
CA THR A 112 -7.54 -9.23 -6.13
C THR A 112 -6.62 -8.39 -5.28
N ASP A 113 -6.16 -8.93 -4.14
CA ASP A 113 -5.18 -8.29 -3.27
C ASP A 113 -4.28 -9.35 -2.65
N ASP A 114 -3.01 -9.01 -2.41
CA ASP A 114 -2.04 -9.87 -1.76
C ASP A 114 -0.81 -9.04 -1.38
N ARG A 115 -0.64 -8.79 -0.10
CA ARG A 115 0.39 -7.89 0.39
C ARG A 115 0.92 -8.34 1.73
N ILE A 116 2.23 -8.36 1.84
CA ILE A 116 2.96 -8.42 3.09
C ILE A 116 3.86 -7.20 3.14
N ASP A 117 3.66 -6.31 4.10
CA ASP A 117 4.52 -5.18 4.37
C ASP A 117 4.88 -5.10 5.85
N ILE A 118 6.16 -5.13 6.12
CA ILE A 118 6.68 -5.04 7.48
C ILE A 118 7.69 -3.90 7.52
N THR A 119 7.42 -2.89 8.34
CA THR A 119 8.32 -1.76 8.55
C THR A 119 8.77 -1.70 9.99
N SER A 120 10.06 -1.56 10.21
CA SER A 120 10.67 -1.33 11.52
C SER A 120 11.48 -0.03 11.47
N LYS A 121 11.20 0.91 12.37
CA LYS A 121 11.90 2.20 12.46
C LYS A 121 12.42 2.43 13.87
N TYR A 122 13.73 2.45 14.02
CA TYR A 122 14.42 2.77 15.26
C TYR A 122 14.87 4.22 15.20
N GLY A 123 14.54 5.03 16.21
CA GLY A 123 14.83 6.46 16.24
C GLY A 123 15.40 6.92 17.56
N TYR A 124 16.34 7.84 17.51
CA TYR A 124 16.88 8.55 18.66
C TYR A 124 16.52 10.04 18.57
N GLN A 125 15.85 10.54 19.58
CA GLN A 125 15.40 11.92 19.67
C GLN A 125 16.55 12.83 20.14
N PHE A 126 17.07 13.66 19.26
CA PHE A 126 18.11 14.64 19.59
C PHE A 126 17.54 16.06 19.86
N SER A 127 16.31 16.34 19.40
CA SER A 127 15.59 17.57 19.70
C SER A 127 14.08 17.30 19.83
N LYS A 128 13.30 18.26 20.33
CA LYS A 128 11.86 18.09 20.58
C LYS A 128 11.06 17.51 19.41
N LYS A 129 11.48 17.82 18.17
CA LYS A 129 10.78 17.44 16.94
C LYS A 129 11.65 16.62 15.98
N TRP A 130 12.92 16.39 16.30
CA TRP A 130 13.90 15.81 15.40
C TRP A 130 14.49 14.53 15.96
N PHE A 131 14.55 13.51 15.10
CA PHE A 131 15.12 12.20 15.42
C PHE A 131 16.13 11.82 14.34
N THR A 132 17.23 11.20 14.73
CA THR A 132 17.97 10.33 13.80
C THR A 132 17.26 8.99 13.76
N ALA A 133 17.14 8.39 12.60
CA ALA A 133 16.39 7.13 12.48
C ALA A 133 17.02 6.16 11.48
N LEU A 134 16.93 4.88 11.82
CA LEU A 134 17.16 3.75 10.94
C LEU A 134 15.82 3.14 10.60
N LEU A 135 15.58 2.89 9.33
CA LEU A 135 14.34 2.28 8.83
C LEU A 135 14.68 1.04 8.01
N ALA A 136 14.02 -0.06 8.34
CA ALA A 136 14.00 -1.28 7.55
C ALA A 136 12.57 -1.55 7.10
N ASN A 137 12.36 -1.83 5.81
CA ASN A 137 11.08 -2.24 5.29
C ASN A 137 11.26 -3.52 4.47
N PHE A 138 10.39 -4.48 4.70
CA PHE A 138 10.25 -5.70 3.90
C PHE A 138 8.90 -5.71 3.22
N ASN A 139 8.91 -6.04 1.94
CA ASN A 139 7.75 -6.07 1.10
C ASN A 139 7.72 -7.25 0.17
N SER A 140 6.58 -7.95 0.11
CA SER A 140 6.32 -9.04 -0.82
C SER A 140 4.82 -9.33 -0.91
N GLN A 141 4.50 -10.39 -1.61
CA GLN A 141 3.20 -11.04 -1.66
C GLN A 141 3.33 -12.50 -1.22
N ALA A 142 2.24 -13.12 -0.79
CA ALA A 142 2.23 -14.50 -0.31
C ALA A 142 1.99 -15.52 -1.43
N LEU A 143 1.15 -15.19 -2.42
CA LEU A 143 0.61 -16.11 -3.41
C LEU A 143 1.00 -15.70 -4.84
N ALA A 144 0.99 -16.65 -5.76
CA ALA A 144 1.15 -16.36 -7.18
C ALA A 144 0.04 -15.41 -7.67
N GLY A 145 0.44 -14.43 -8.49
CA GLY A 145 -0.47 -13.53 -9.20
C GLY A 145 -0.50 -13.86 -10.67
N TYR A 146 -1.67 -13.70 -11.30
CA TYR A 146 -1.89 -14.01 -12.70
C TYR A 146 -2.56 -12.84 -13.41
N ASN A 147 -2.17 -12.64 -14.66
CA ASN A 147 -2.97 -11.90 -15.63
C ASN A 147 -3.86 -12.91 -16.35
N TYR A 148 -5.16 -12.73 -16.20
CA TYR A 148 -6.16 -13.65 -16.75
C TYR A 148 -6.57 -13.15 -18.15
N THR A 149 -6.25 -13.91 -19.18
CA THR A 149 -6.73 -13.69 -20.55
C THR A 149 -7.76 -14.76 -20.90
N ASP A 150 -8.47 -14.62 -22.00
CA ASP A 150 -9.49 -15.57 -22.43
C ASP A 150 -8.94 -16.97 -22.71
N THR A 151 -7.65 -17.08 -23.02
CA THR A 151 -7.02 -18.33 -23.44
C THR A 151 -6.00 -18.88 -22.45
N VAL A 152 -5.27 -18.02 -21.72
CA VAL A 152 -4.15 -18.45 -20.87
C VAL A 152 -4.04 -17.57 -19.63
N ASN A 153 -3.75 -18.19 -18.50
CA ASN A 153 -3.40 -17.49 -17.26
C ASN A 153 -1.88 -17.24 -17.22
N ILE A 154 -1.47 -16.01 -17.45
CA ILE A 154 -0.04 -15.63 -17.43
C ILE A 154 0.36 -15.28 -16.00
N LYS A 155 1.28 -16.02 -15.43
CA LYS A 155 1.85 -15.72 -14.10
C LYS A 155 2.63 -14.43 -14.16
N ILE A 156 2.32 -13.49 -13.29
CA ILE A 156 2.94 -12.16 -13.26
C ILE A 156 3.71 -11.89 -11.96
N SER A 157 3.53 -12.70 -10.93
CA SER A 157 4.19 -12.52 -9.62
C SER A 157 4.08 -13.78 -8.75
N ASN A 158 4.89 -13.85 -7.69
CA ASN A 158 4.86 -14.91 -6.69
C ASN A 158 5.52 -14.44 -5.38
N LEU A 159 5.54 -15.28 -4.36
CA LEU A 159 6.29 -15.01 -3.12
C LEU A 159 7.75 -14.67 -3.42
N LEU A 160 8.24 -13.54 -2.92
CA LEU A 160 9.56 -12.98 -3.20
C LEU A 160 9.86 -12.78 -4.72
N THR A 161 8.80 -12.54 -5.50
CA THR A 161 8.90 -12.25 -6.93
C THR A 161 7.83 -11.25 -7.34
N PRO A 162 8.08 -9.93 -7.11
CA PRO A 162 9.23 -9.38 -6.39
C PRO A 162 9.13 -9.50 -4.87
N GLY A 163 10.29 -9.66 -4.22
CA GLY A 163 10.50 -9.30 -2.83
C GLY A 163 11.35 -8.04 -2.78
N LYS A 164 11.06 -7.10 -1.89
CA LYS A 164 11.83 -5.86 -1.72
C LYS A 164 12.22 -5.69 -0.26
N ILE A 165 13.50 -5.39 -0.02
CA ILE A 165 14.02 -5.01 1.29
C ILE A 165 14.65 -3.63 1.15
N LEU A 166 14.20 -2.67 1.95
CA LEU A 166 14.71 -1.30 1.96
C LEU A 166 15.33 -1.02 3.33
N LEU A 167 16.57 -0.56 3.32
CA LEU A 167 17.30 -0.14 4.49
C LEU A 167 17.70 1.33 4.33
N SER A 168 17.33 2.18 5.28
CA SER A 168 17.53 3.63 5.22
C SER A 168 18.08 4.17 6.52
N ALA A 169 19.01 5.13 6.43
CA ALA A 169 19.48 5.89 7.56
C ALA A 169 19.24 7.40 7.28
N GLY A 170 18.56 8.08 8.19
CA GLY A 170 18.15 9.46 7.93
C GLY A 170 17.63 10.20 9.14
N ILE A 171 16.94 11.30 8.85
CA ILE A 171 16.36 12.22 9.84
C ILE A 171 14.84 12.16 9.73
N ASP A 172 14.19 12.06 10.89
CA ASP A 172 12.74 11.97 11.03
C ASP A 172 12.26 13.24 11.77
N TYR A 173 11.45 14.05 11.10
CA TYR A 173 10.87 15.29 11.61
C TYR A 173 9.40 15.05 11.99
N ARG A 174 9.07 15.30 13.24
CA ARG A 174 7.73 15.11 13.82
C ARG A 174 7.29 16.40 14.49
N PRO A 175 6.76 17.39 13.74
CA PRO A 175 6.33 18.68 14.30
C PRO A 175 5.17 18.54 15.28
N ASP A 176 4.26 17.60 14.99
CA ASP A 176 3.08 17.31 15.80
C ASP A 176 2.67 15.83 15.69
N LYS A 177 1.52 15.49 16.27
CA LYS A 177 0.97 14.11 16.28
C LYS A 177 0.35 13.65 14.96
N ASN A 178 0.17 14.54 14.01
CA ASN A 178 -0.53 14.26 12.76
C ASN A 178 0.43 14.12 11.58
N PHE A 179 1.60 14.73 11.64
CA PHE A 179 2.56 14.79 10.54
C PHE A 179 3.91 14.20 10.91
N THR A 180 4.50 13.44 10.00
CA THR A 180 5.89 12.98 10.06
C THR A 180 6.53 13.07 8.68
N LEU A 181 7.81 13.45 8.66
CA LEU A 181 8.63 13.48 7.44
C LEU A 181 9.97 12.82 7.76
N PHE A 182 10.23 11.69 7.13
CA PHE A 182 11.53 11.02 7.19
C PHE A 182 12.26 11.25 5.87
N VAL A 183 13.51 11.67 5.93
CA VAL A 183 14.39 11.88 4.78
C VAL A 183 15.69 11.12 5.01
N SER A 184 16.05 10.28 4.05
CA SER A 184 17.25 9.47 4.06
C SER A 184 18.08 9.74 2.80
N PRO A 185 19.27 10.32 2.90
CA PRO A 185 20.18 10.47 1.78
C PRO A 185 20.89 9.15 1.42
N ILE A 186 20.85 8.15 2.32
CA ILE A 186 21.51 6.86 2.12
C ILE A 186 20.47 5.77 2.36
N THR A 187 19.98 5.21 1.25
CA THR A 187 19.02 4.13 1.24
C THR A 187 19.48 3.04 0.29
N THR A 188 19.47 1.80 0.76
CA THR A 188 19.70 0.62 -0.07
C THR A 188 18.40 -0.12 -0.25
N ARG A 189 18.06 -0.45 -1.50
CA ARG A 189 16.88 -1.27 -1.86
C ARG A 189 17.37 -2.56 -2.54
N PHE A 190 17.05 -3.69 -1.95
CA PHE A 190 17.31 -5.03 -2.49
C PHE A 190 16.04 -5.54 -3.12
N ILE A 191 16.06 -5.84 -4.41
CA ILE A 191 14.96 -6.43 -5.16
C ILE A 191 15.28 -7.89 -5.40
N ILE A 192 14.35 -8.78 -5.05
CA ILE A 192 14.51 -10.23 -5.13
C ILE A 192 13.53 -10.79 -6.16
N LYS A 193 14.03 -11.63 -7.06
CA LYS A 193 13.28 -12.36 -8.08
C LYS A 193 13.55 -13.85 -7.90
N ARG A 194 12.84 -14.47 -6.94
CA ARG A 194 13.11 -15.84 -6.51
C ARG A 194 12.56 -16.90 -7.45
N ASP A 195 11.38 -16.66 -8.03
CA ASP A 195 10.67 -17.66 -8.84
C ASP A 195 11.43 -17.95 -10.14
N LYS A 196 11.62 -19.24 -10.43
CA LYS A 196 12.33 -19.74 -11.60
C LYS A 196 11.70 -19.36 -12.93
N ASP A 197 10.37 -19.20 -12.96
CA ASP A 197 9.62 -18.84 -14.18
C ASP A 197 9.98 -17.43 -14.68
N PHE A 198 10.52 -16.59 -13.78
CA PHE A 198 10.97 -15.23 -14.09
C PHE A 198 12.49 -15.11 -14.27
N TYR A 199 13.25 -16.20 -14.07
CA TYR A 199 14.70 -16.12 -14.06
C TYR A 199 15.29 -15.59 -15.36
N GLN A 200 14.76 -16.02 -16.52
CA GLN A 200 15.21 -15.62 -17.85
C GLN A 200 14.57 -14.31 -18.37
N LEU A 201 13.75 -13.64 -17.53
CA LEU A 201 13.03 -12.44 -17.93
C LEU A 201 13.62 -11.21 -17.26
N ASP A 202 13.69 -10.10 -17.98
CA ASP A 202 13.88 -8.77 -17.41
C ASP A 202 12.59 -8.32 -16.74
N LYS A 203 12.55 -8.39 -15.42
CA LYS A 203 11.35 -8.06 -14.64
C LYS A 203 11.72 -7.45 -13.29
N PHE A 204 10.89 -6.52 -12.83
CA PHE A 204 11.01 -5.88 -11.50
C PHE A 204 12.32 -5.12 -11.31
N GLY A 205 12.93 -4.57 -12.39
CA GLY A 205 14.26 -3.96 -12.34
C GLY A 205 15.43 -4.96 -12.23
N VAL A 206 15.15 -6.27 -12.21
CA VAL A 206 16.16 -7.34 -12.16
C VAL A 206 16.37 -7.93 -13.55
N GLN A 207 17.61 -7.85 -14.07
CA GLN A 207 17.97 -8.36 -15.39
C GLN A 207 17.73 -9.88 -15.52
N ALA A 208 17.58 -10.35 -16.75
CA ALA A 208 17.54 -11.78 -17.08
C ALA A 208 18.78 -12.50 -16.50
N ASN A 209 18.59 -13.75 -16.08
CA ASN A 209 19.61 -14.59 -15.48
C ASN A 209 20.16 -14.09 -14.12
N HIS A 210 19.55 -13.07 -13.53
CA HIS A 210 19.84 -12.62 -12.16
C HIS A 210 18.63 -12.86 -11.26
N ARG A 211 18.90 -13.13 -9.98
CA ARG A 211 17.87 -13.36 -8.96
C ARG A 211 17.62 -12.15 -8.06
N SER A 212 18.49 -11.17 -8.12
CA SER A 212 18.38 -9.97 -7.31
C SER A 212 19.09 -8.79 -7.97
N TYR A 213 18.70 -7.61 -7.54
CA TYR A 213 19.34 -6.36 -7.89
C TYR A 213 19.39 -5.45 -6.66
N THR A 214 20.47 -4.67 -6.55
CA THR A 214 20.68 -3.76 -5.42
C THR A 214 20.77 -2.33 -5.94
N GLU A 215 19.93 -1.47 -5.41
CA GLU A 215 19.91 -0.05 -5.69
C GLU A 215 20.43 0.73 -4.48
N LEU A 216 21.13 1.81 -4.76
CA LEU A 216 21.54 2.81 -3.78
C LEU A 216 20.93 4.14 -4.18
N GLY A 217 20.29 4.81 -3.22
CA GLY A 217 19.57 6.04 -3.53
C GLY A 217 19.23 6.87 -2.30
N SER A 218 18.38 7.86 -2.52
CA SER A 218 17.72 8.62 -1.48
C SER A 218 16.27 8.19 -1.34
N PHE A 219 15.74 8.34 -0.13
CA PHE A 219 14.36 8.03 0.19
C PHE A 219 13.75 9.11 1.07
N ALA A 220 12.55 9.52 0.75
CA ALA A 220 11.76 10.39 1.61
C ALA A 220 10.36 9.83 1.78
N THR A 221 9.82 9.90 3.00
CA THR A 221 8.42 9.55 3.26
C THR A 221 7.77 10.59 4.14
N ALA A 222 6.67 11.15 3.67
CA ALA A 222 5.80 12.05 4.43
C ALA A 222 4.49 11.34 4.75
N LYS A 223 4.05 11.44 6.01
CA LYS A 223 2.78 10.87 6.46
C LYS A 223 1.95 11.94 7.14
N TYR A 224 0.66 11.97 6.81
CA TYR A 224 -0.30 12.83 7.45
C TYR A 224 -1.52 12.02 7.89
N ASN A 225 -1.87 12.14 9.17
CA ASN A 225 -2.94 11.36 9.79
C ASN A 225 -3.80 12.27 10.65
N LYS A 226 -5.06 12.46 10.27
CA LYS A 226 -5.96 13.41 10.95
C LYS A 226 -7.34 12.81 11.19
N LYS A 227 -7.78 12.91 12.43
CA LYS A 227 -9.19 12.74 12.74
C LYS A 227 -9.93 13.99 12.26
N VAL A 228 -10.68 13.86 11.14
CA VAL A 228 -11.42 14.97 10.54
C VAL A 228 -12.59 15.38 11.44
N ASN A 229 -13.33 14.38 11.93
CA ASN A 229 -14.43 14.56 12.90
C ASN A 229 -14.64 13.28 13.72
N SER A 230 -15.76 13.14 14.43
CA SER A 230 -16.04 11.98 15.29
C SER A 230 -16.15 10.65 14.50
N TRP A 231 -16.59 10.69 13.26
CA TRP A 231 -16.85 9.53 12.42
C TRP A 231 -15.87 9.38 11.25
N ALA A 232 -15.11 10.43 10.86
CA ALA A 232 -14.21 10.39 9.72
C ALA A 232 -12.74 10.56 10.12
N HIS A 233 -11.89 9.76 9.51
CA HIS A 233 -10.44 9.76 9.66
C HIS A 233 -9.76 9.77 8.30
N TYR A 234 -8.77 10.64 8.12
CA TYR A 234 -7.95 10.72 6.92
C TYR A 234 -6.51 10.29 7.22
N THR A 235 -5.94 9.51 6.32
CA THR A 235 -4.52 9.18 6.31
C THR A 235 -3.98 9.34 4.89
N GLY A 236 -2.90 10.09 4.76
CA GLY A 236 -2.15 10.25 3.52
C GLY A 236 -0.68 9.90 3.73
N ARG A 237 -0.07 9.30 2.71
CA ARG A 237 1.36 9.01 2.66
C ARG A 237 1.90 9.29 1.27
N LEU A 238 3.05 9.94 1.24
CA LEU A 238 3.85 10.15 0.04
C LEU A 238 5.23 9.54 0.27
N ASP A 239 5.63 8.62 -0.59
CA ASP A 239 6.97 8.06 -0.64
C ASP A 239 7.64 8.48 -1.94
N LEU A 240 8.90 8.85 -1.83
CA LEU A 240 9.76 9.24 -2.94
C LEU A 240 11.06 8.44 -2.84
N PHE A 241 11.49 7.83 -3.95
CA PHE A 241 12.78 7.16 -4.04
C PHE A 241 13.48 7.60 -5.33
N SER A 242 14.76 7.95 -5.22
CA SER A 242 15.62 8.25 -6.37
C SER A 242 16.83 7.33 -6.34
N ASN A 243 17.07 6.61 -7.44
CA ASN A 243 18.19 5.69 -7.60
C ASN A 243 19.41 6.46 -8.10
N TYR A 244 20.48 6.52 -7.31
CA TYR A 244 21.70 7.26 -7.67
C TYR A 244 22.49 6.67 -8.84
N LYS A 245 22.31 5.37 -9.11
CA LYS A 245 23.07 4.67 -10.16
C LYS A 245 22.34 4.59 -11.49
N ARG A 246 21.03 4.79 -11.49
CA ARG A 246 20.21 4.60 -12.67
C ARG A 246 19.11 5.67 -12.71
N ASN A 247 19.23 6.59 -13.66
CA ASN A 247 18.29 7.68 -13.90
C ASN A 247 17.88 8.42 -12.59
N PRO A 248 18.83 9.08 -11.90
CA PRO A 248 18.53 9.72 -10.61
C PRO A 248 17.48 10.84 -10.70
N GLU A 249 17.25 11.39 -11.87
CA GLU A 249 16.21 12.35 -12.21
C GLU A 249 14.80 11.72 -12.23
N ASN A 250 14.69 10.41 -12.47
CA ASN A 250 13.44 9.69 -12.38
C ASN A 250 13.19 9.31 -10.95
N VAL A 251 12.25 10.00 -10.31
CA VAL A 251 11.87 9.75 -8.93
C VAL A 251 10.64 8.86 -8.90
N ASP A 252 10.79 7.67 -8.31
CA ASP A 252 9.65 6.81 -7.98
C ASP A 252 8.76 7.53 -6.99
N LEU A 253 7.47 7.62 -7.30
CA LEU A 253 6.49 8.30 -6.49
C LEU A 253 5.36 7.33 -6.11
N PHE A 254 5.04 7.32 -4.82
CA PHE A 254 3.94 6.53 -4.28
C PHE A 254 3.13 7.41 -3.35
N PHE A 255 1.92 7.73 -3.77
CA PHE A 255 1.01 8.58 -3.03
C PHE A 255 -0.25 7.81 -2.71
N THR A 256 -0.49 7.56 -1.44
CA THR A 256 -1.63 6.81 -0.95
C THR A 256 -2.51 7.69 -0.07
N ASN A 257 -3.82 7.60 -0.26
CA ASN A 257 -4.81 8.33 0.50
C ASN A 257 -5.90 7.38 0.97
N LEU A 258 -6.27 7.47 2.23
CA LEU A 258 -7.38 6.72 2.79
C LEU A 258 -8.28 7.64 3.61
N VAL A 259 -9.54 7.59 3.32
CA VAL A 259 -10.62 8.12 4.16
C VAL A 259 -11.38 6.94 4.74
N THR A 260 -11.40 6.84 6.06
CA THR A 260 -12.23 5.86 6.78
C THR A 260 -13.38 6.58 7.44
N MET A 261 -14.60 6.18 7.14
CA MET A 261 -15.83 6.72 7.73
C MET A 261 -16.53 5.62 8.52
N LYS A 262 -16.68 5.83 9.83
CA LYS A 262 -17.30 4.87 10.74
C LYS A 262 -18.77 5.19 10.95
N PHE A 263 -19.64 4.24 10.66
CA PHE A 263 -21.07 4.35 10.94
C PHE A 263 -21.38 3.91 12.39
N ASN A 264 -20.68 2.88 12.88
CA ASN A 264 -20.80 2.40 14.26
C ASN A 264 -19.48 1.73 14.71
N LYS A 265 -19.52 0.92 15.80
CA LYS A 265 -18.34 0.23 16.36
C LYS A 265 -17.76 -0.81 15.39
N TRP A 266 -18.55 -1.37 14.49
CA TRP A 266 -18.18 -2.50 13.65
C TRP A 266 -18.24 -2.17 12.16
N LEU A 267 -19.08 -1.22 11.71
CA LEU A 267 -19.30 -0.90 10.32
C LEU A 267 -18.56 0.37 9.93
N ALA A 268 -17.73 0.29 8.90
CA ALA A 268 -17.04 1.42 8.31
C ALA A 268 -17.03 1.36 6.79
N THR A 269 -17.03 2.52 6.15
CA THR A 269 -16.70 2.68 4.73
C THR A 269 -15.28 3.20 4.62
N ASN A 270 -14.54 2.64 3.66
CA ASN A 270 -13.20 3.05 3.34
C ASN A 270 -13.14 3.48 1.87
N ILE A 271 -12.56 4.64 1.63
CA ILE A 271 -12.24 5.13 0.28
C ILE A 271 -10.73 5.28 0.22
N SER A 272 -10.07 4.51 -0.65
CA SER A 272 -8.65 4.68 -0.93
C SER A 272 -8.43 5.15 -2.36
N VAL A 273 -7.45 6.04 -2.52
CA VAL A 273 -6.96 6.50 -3.81
C VAL A 273 -5.45 6.43 -3.75
N ASP A 274 -4.87 5.58 -4.60
CA ASP A 274 -3.43 5.37 -4.67
C ASP A 274 -2.92 5.76 -6.04
N MET A 275 -1.84 6.53 -6.07
CA MET A 275 -1.14 6.94 -7.28
C MET A 275 0.30 6.44 -7.21
N VAL A 276 0.75 5.81 -8.28
CA VAL A 276 2.09 5.22 -8.39
C VAL A 276 2.74 5.64 -9.70
N TYR A 277 3.99 6.05 -9.61
CA TYR A 277 4.89 6.20 -10.74
C TYR A 277 6.20 5.48 -10.39
N ASP A 278 6.60 4.51 -11.20
CA ASP A 278 7.85 3.74 -11.09
C ASP A 278 8.23 3.37 -12.54
N ASP A 279 9.23 4.05 -13.09
CA ASP A 279 9.61 3.92 -14.50
C ASP A 279 10.32 2.59 -14.82
N ASP A 280 10.92 1.95 -13.83
CA ASP A 280 11.49 0.60 -13.93
C ASP A 280 10.42 -0.48 -14.15
N VAL A 281 9.16 -0.14 -13.88
CA VAL A 281 8.02 -1.05 -14.01
C VAL A 281 7.09 -0.66 -15.14
N VAL A 282 6.58 0.57 -15.11
CA VAL A 282 5.71 1.13 -16.14
C VAL A 282 5.94 2.63 -16.27
N GLN A 283 6.34 3.10 -17.44
CA GLN A 283 6.55 4.54 -17.73
C GLN A 283 5.24 5.33 -17.84
N LYS A 284 4.30 5.07 -16.93
CA LYS A 284 2.99 5.76 -16.82
C LYS A 284 2.56 5.83 -15.38
N THR A 285 1.92 6.92 -15.03
CA THR A 285 1.26 7.04 -13.73
C THR A 285 0.12 6.03 -13.64
N GLN A 286 0.11 5.25 -12.58
CA GLN A 286 -0.91 4.27 -12.27
C GLN A 286 -1.83 4.83 -11.19
N LEU A 287 -3.14 4.67 -11.34
CA LEU A 287 -4.15 5.10 -10.39
C LEU A 287 -4.99 3.89 -9.96
N LYS A 288 -5.24 3.77 -8.67
CA LYS A 288 -6.13 2.76 -8.11
C LYS A 288 -7.09 3.41 -7.12
N GLU A 289 -8.37 3.13 -7.31
CA GLU A 289 -9.44 3.56 -6.41
C GLU A 289 -10.15 2.34 -5.83
N ILE A 290 -10.42 2.38 -4.54
CA ILE A 290 -11.22 1.36 -3.86
C ILE A 290 -12.23 2.05 -2.96
N LEU A 291 -13.48 1.71 -3.16
CA LEU A 291 -14.57 1.98 -2.22
C LEU A 291 -15.03 0.66 -1.62
N GLY A 292 -14.99 0.55 -0.32
CA GLY A 292 -15.40 -0.67 0.39
C GLY A 292 -16.25 -0.37 1.62
N ILE A 293 -17.24 -1.21 1.88
CA ILE A 293 -18.00 -1.25 3.13
C ILE A 293 -17.63 -2.56 3.82
N GLY A 294 -17.22 -2.49 5.07
CA GLY A 294 -16.72 -3.67 5.76
C GLY A 294 -16.87 -3.64 7.27
N LEU A 295 -16.72 -4.83 7.87
CA LEU A 295 -16.66 -5.01 9.30
C LEU A 295 -15.24 -4.74 9.80
N THR A 296 -15.13 -3.96 10.87
CA THR A 296 -13.86 -3.57 11.49
C THR A 296 -13.78 -4.08 12.93
N LEU A 297 -12.75 -4.84 13.24
CA LEU A 297 -12.40 -5.25 14.60
C LEU A 297 -11.15 -4.50 15.06
N LYS A 298 -11.19 -3.95 16.28
CA LYS A 298 -10.00 -3.41 16.95
C LYS A 298 -9.26 -4.51 17.69
N LEU A 299 -7.95 -4.59 17.54
CA LEU A 299 -7.03 -5.48 18.24
C LEU A 299 -6.21 -4.73 19.28
#